data_adbccbfd5a24872a04cccf5891f88b52
#
_entry.id   adbccbfd5a24872a04cccf5891f88b52
#
_cell.length_a   1.000
_cell.length_b   1.000
_cell.length_c   1.000
_cell.angle_alpha   90.00
_cell.angle_beta   90.00
_cell.angle_gamma   90.00
#
_symmetry.space_group_name_H-M   'P 1'
#
loop_
_entity.id
_entity.type
_entity.pdbx_description
1 polymer ?
#
loop_
_entity_poly.entity_id
_entity_poly.type
_entity_poly.pdbx_seq_one_letter_code
_entity_poly.pdbx_strand_id
1 'polypeptide(L)'
;MRKWIAATALITAMTATGLAQDVEKGSNVFKQCQPCHAIGPGAQNKIGPELNGLDGRKAGTVANFNYSEANKNSGVVWNEQTFKEYIKDPKAKIPGTKMIFAGVKNEQQASDLWAYLKQFDASGNAKK
;
A
#
# COMPACT_ATOMS: atom_id res chain seq x y z
N MET A 1 44.18 19.71 42.50
CA MET A 1 43.89 18.68 41.47
C MET A 1 42.39 18.64 41.21
N ARG A 2 41.97 19.13 40.09
CA ARG A 2 40.54 19.05 39.69
C ARG A 2 40.37 17.78 38.87
N LYS A 3 39.61 16.83 39.38
CA LYS A 3 39.20 15.65 38.63
C LYS A 3 38.04 16.02 37.73
N TRP A 4 38.25 16.01 36.44
CA TRP A 4 37.18 16.14 35.45
C TRP A 4 36.52 14.79 35.29
N ILE A 5 35.27 14.69 35.75
CA ILE A 5 34.48 13.51 35.49
C ILE A 5 33.80 13.76 34.13
N ALA A 6 34.28 13.08 33.11
CA ALA A 6 33.63 13.05 31.82
C ALA A 6 32.35 12.19 31.96
N ALA A 7 31.20 12.83 32.00
CA ALA A 7 29.93 12.13 31.90
C ALA A 7 29.74 11.69 30.43
N THR A 8 30.00 10.42 30.18
CA THR A 8 29.69 9.83 28.87
C THR A 8 28.17 9.65 28.80
N ALA A 9 27.50 10.54 28.09
CA ALA A 9 26.08 10.36 27.80
C ALA A 9 25.92 9.20 26.82
N LEU A 10 25.40 8.07 27.29
CA LEU A 10 24.93 7.00 26.41
C LEU A 10 23.69 7.49 25.67
N ILE A 11 23.87 7.82 24.41
CA ILE A 11 22.75 8.07 23.51
C ILE A 11 22.23 6.70 23.10
N THR A 12 21.19 6.22 23.75
CA THR A 12 20.43 5.06 23.26
C THR A 12 19.65 5.50 22.04
N ALA A 13 20.14 5.12 20.87
CA ALA A 13 19.38 5.28 19.64
C ALA A 13 18.17 4.34 19.72
N MET A 14 16.97 4.91 19.87
CA MET A 14 15.74 4.16 19.69
C MET A 14 15.59 3.83 18.21
N THR A 15 15.86 2.57 17.84
CA THR A 15 15.50 2.06 16.52
C THR A 15 13.99 1.87 16.50
N ALA A 16 13.33 2.60 15.61
CA ALA A 16 11.90 2.38 15.36
C ALA A 16 11.71 0.95 14.87
N THR A 17 10.94 0.14 15.63
CA THR A 17 10.58 -1.22 15.25
C THR A 17 9.42 -1.19 14.26
N GLY A 18 9.70 -0.80 12.99
CA GLY A 18 8.78 -0.96 11.87
C GLY A 18 9.20 -2.15 11.02
N LEU A 19 8.25 -2.78 10.33
CA LEU A 19 8.57 -3.77 9.31
C LEU A 19 9.36 -3.08 8.19
N ALA A 20 10.56 -3.58 7.89
CA ALA A 20 11.31 -3.13 6.72
C ALA A 20 10.50 -3.46 5.45
N GLN A 21 10.36 -2.49 4.56
CA GLN A 21 9.66 -2.65 3.28
C GLN A 21 10.63 -2.99 2.17
N ASP A 22 10.26 -3.94 1.31
CA ASP A 22 11.06 -4.41 0.20
C ASP A 22 10.25 -4.32 -1.10
N VAL A 23 10.64 -3.40 -1.96
CA VAL A 23 9.97 -3.14 -3.25
C VAL A 23 10.03 -4.35 -4.19
N GLU A 24 11.16 -5.04 -4.25
CA GLU A 24 11.31 -6.22 -5.10
C GLU A 24 10.43 -7.37 -4.63
N LYS A 25 10.38 -7.64 -3.33
CA LYS A 25 9.46 -8.63 -2.77
C LYS A 25 8.01 -8.21 -2.98
N GLY A 26 7.71 -6.93 -2.87
CA GLY A 26 6.37 -6.37 -3.16
C GLY A 26 5.97 -6.60 -4.62
N SER A 27 6.88 -6.45 -5.55
CA SER A 27 6.68 -6.81 -6.96
C SER A 27 6.30 -8.27 -7.13
N ASN A 28 6.91 -9.17 -6.38
CA ASN A 28 6.54 -10.59 -6.40
C ASN A 28 5.16 -10.86 -5.83
N VAL A 29 4.80 -10.19 -4.73
CA VAL A 29 3.45 -10.28 -4.17
C VAL A 29 2.40 -9.75 -5.15
N PHE A 30 2.72 -8.70 -5.90
CA PHE A 30 1.82 -8.09 -6.89
C PHE A 30 1.42 -9.04 -8.03
N LYS A 31 2.18 -10.10 -8.27
CA LYS A 31 1.81 -11.11 -9.28
C LYS A 31 0.42 -11.71 -9.03
N GLN A 32 -0.02 -11.79 -7.78
CA GLN A 32 -1.39 -12.21 -7.43
C GLN A 32 -2.45 -11.20 -7.85
N CYS A 33 -2.08 -9.95 -8.05
CA CYS A 33 -2.99 -8.85 -8.39
C CYS A 33 -3.11 -8.64 -9.90
N GLN A 34 -2.10 -9.09 -10.66
CA GLN A 34 -2.00 -8.87 -12.11
C GLN A 34 -3.16 -9.43 -12.94
N PRO A 35 -3.83 -10.53 -12.57
CA PRO A 35 -5.01 -10.97 -13.32
C PRO A 35 -6.13 -9.93 -13.38
N CYS A 36 -6.21 -9.04 -12.39
CA CYS A 36 -7.29 -8.06 -12.27
C CYS A 36 -6.82 -6.61 -12.35
N HIS A 37 -5.58 -6.31 -12.04
CA HIS A 37 -5.06 -4.95 -11.96
C HIS A 37 -3.82 -4.74 -12.81
N ALA A 38 -3.67 -3.54 -13.34
CA ALA A 38 -2.46 -3.08 -14.00
C ALA A 38 -1.85 -1.91 -13.23
N ILE A 39 -0.53 -1.74 -13.35
CA ILE A 39 0.22 -0.62 -12.79
C ILE A 39 1.38 -0.28 -13.71
N GLY A 40 1.83 0.94 -13.69
CA GLY A 40 2.93 1.42 -14.51
C GLY A 40 2.48 2.30 -15.68
N PRO A 41 3.41 2.74 -16.54
CA PRO A 41 3.07 3.57 -17.69
C PRO A 41 2.08 2.88 -18.61
N GLY A 42 1.00 3.58 -18.99
CA GLY A 42 -0.01 3.04 -19.89
C GLY A 42 -0.97 2.03 -19.28
N ALA A 43 -0.94 1.84 -17.96
CA ALA A 43 -1.85 0.91 -17.28
C ALA A 43 -3.31 1.28 -17.53
N GLN A 44 -4.11 0.27 -17.85
CA GLN A 44 -5.54 0.41 -18.12
C GLN A 44 -6.36 -0.39 -17.11
N ASN A 45 -7.63 0.02 -16.96
CA ASN A 45 -8.59 -0.76 -16.18
C ASN A 45 -8.79 -2.14 -16.81
N LYS A 46 -8.91 -3.13 -15.96
CA LYS A 46 -9.18 -4.52 -16.31
C LYS A 46 -10.41 -4.98 -15.51
N ILE A 47 -10.38 -6.14 -14.91
CA ILE A 47 -11.42 -6.58 -13.97
C ILE A 47 -11.47 -5.64 -12.76
N GLY A 48 -10.30 -5.18 -12.30
CA GLY A 48 -10.15 -4.11 -11.32
C GLY A 48 -9.64 -2.81 -11.96
N PRO A 49 -9.69 -1.69 -11.23
CA PRO A 49 -9.15 -0.42 -11.71
C PRO A 49 -7.63 -0.47 -11.77
N GLU A 50 -7.04 0.38 -12.63
CA GLU A 50 -5.58 0.57 -12.63
C GLU A 50 -5.13 1.16 -11.27
N LEU A 51 -3.91 0.88 -10.86
CA LEU A 51 -3.42 1.20 -9.51
C LEU A 51 -2.38 2.33 -9.47
N ASN A 52 -2.23 3.10 -10.54
CA ASN A 52 -1.33 4.25 -10.55
C ASN A 52 -1.79 5.34 -9.59
N GLY A 53 -0.85 5.94 -8.87
CA GLY A 53 -1.17 7.00 -7.93
C GLY A 53 -2.03 6.57 -6.77
N LEU A 54 -1.92 5.31 -6.34
CA LEU A 54 -2.77 4.76 -5.28
C LEU A 54 -2.59 5.49 -3.95
N ASP A 55 -1.37 5.84 -3.59
CA ASP A 55 -1.09 6.58 -2.35
C ASP A 55 -1.75 7.97 -2.39
N GLY A 56 -2.69 8.20 -1.50
CA GLY A 56 -3.48 9.42 -1.42
C GLY A 56 -4.74 9.44 -2.30
N ARG A 57 -5.00 8.38 -3.07
CA ARG A 57 -6.18 8.30 -3.93
C ARG A 57 -7.43 7.93 -3.12
N LYS A 58 -8.53 8.65 -3.37
CA LYS A 58 -9.82 8.31 -2.78
C LYS A 58 -10.38 7.06 -3.48
N ALA A 59 -10.90 6.12 -2.70
CA ALA A 59 -11.55 4.92 -3.21
C ALA A 59 -12.72 5.28 -4.13
N GLY A 60 -12.88 4.52 -5.21
CA GLY A 60 -14.00 4.69 -6.12
C GLY A 60 -13.84 5.82 -7.14
N THR A 61 -12.64 6.33 -7.37
CA THR A 61 -12.45 7.55 -8.18
C THR A 61 -11.72 7.37 -9.50
N VAL A 62 -11.25 6.17 -9.83
CA VAL A 62 -10.61 5.96 -11.14
C VAL A 62 -11.63 6.14 -12.27
N ALA A 63 -11.27 6.96 -13.26
CA ALA A 63 -12.12 7.22 -14.40
C ALA A 63 -12.45 5.94 -15.18
N ASN A 64 -13.69 5.87 -15.68
CA ASN A 64 -14.13 4.79 -16.54
C ASN A 64 -14.12 3.39 -15.92
N PHE A 65 -14.11 3.29 -14.60
CA PHE A 65 -14.24 2.04 -13.89
C PHE A 65 -15.59 1.95 -13.16
N ASN A 66 -16.25 0.81 -13.30
CA ASN A 66 -17.55 0.57 -12.66
C ASN A 66 -17.35 -0.05 -11.27
N TYR A 67 -17.27 0.80 -10.26
CA TYR A 67 -17.14 0.38 -8.86
C TYR A 67 -18.46 -0.13 -8.28
N SER A 68 -18.36 -0.92 -7.22
CA SER A 68 -19.50 -1.17 -6.34
C SER A 68 -19.95 0.14 -5.66
N GLU A 69 -21.23 0.23 -5.33
CA GLU A 69 -21.74 1.36 -4.52
C GLU A 69 -21.01 1.44 -3.16
N ALA A 70 -20.73 0.28 -2.56
CA ALA A 70 -19.98 0.22 -1.30
C ALA A 70 -18.60 0.87 -1.40
N ASN A 71 -17.89 0.63 -2.50
CA ASN A 71 -16.57 1.21 -2.71
C ASN A 71 -16.64 2.73 -2.94
N LYS A 72 -17.56 3.17 -3.82
CA LYS A 72 -17.77 4.61 -4.08
C LYS A 72 -18.11 5.38 -2.82
N ASN A 73 -18.90 4.80 -1.94
CA ASN A 73 -19.43 5.44 -0.74
C ASN A 73 -18.60 5.16 0.52
N SER A 74 -17.50 4.43 0.39
CA SER A 74 -16.70 4.00 1.54
C SER A 74 -16.01 5.17 2.26
N GLY A 75 -15.70 6.25 1.56
CA GLY A 75 -14.95 7.37 2.11
C GLY A 75 -13.47 7.06 2.36
N VAL A 76 -13.00 5.90 1.95
CA VAL A 76 -11.60 5.48 2.18
C VAL A 76 -10.67 6.27 1.28
N VAL A 77 -9.61 6.79 1.88
CA VAL A 77 -8.44 7.34 1.17
C VAL A 77 -7.31 6.35 1.35
N TRP A 78 -6.70 5.92 0.24
CA TRP A 78 -5.65 4.92 0.30
C TRP A 78 -4.35 5.51 0.85
N ASN A 79 -3.86 4.88 1.87
CA ASN A 79 -2.55 5.07 2.48
C ASN A 79 -2.07 3.72 3.00
N GLU A 80 -0.91 3.66 3.62
CA GLU A 80 -0.37 2.40 4.12
C GLU A 80 -1.34 1.67 5.06
N GLN A 81 -1.93 2.38 6.00
CA GLN A 81 -2.84 1.78 6.99
C GLN A 81 -4.13 1.28 6.34
N THR A 82 -4.83 2.11 5.58
CA THR A 82 -6.10 1.73 4.96
C THR A 82 -5.92 0.64 3.91
N PHE A 83 -4.83 0.69 3.18
CA PHE A 83 -4.47 -0.35 2.22
C PHE A 83 -4.25 -1.70 2.91
N LYS A 84 -3.45 -1.74 3.98
CA LYS A 84 -3.18 -2.98 4.72
C LYS A 84 -4.44 -3.59 5.31
N GLU A 85 -5.32 -2.76 5.84
CA GLU A 85 -6.62 -3.21 6.36
C GLU A 85 -7.49 -3.83 5.25
N TYR A 86 -7.54 -3.17 4.10
CA TYR A 86 -8.33 -3.65 2.96
C TYR A 86 -7.75 -4.91 2.35
N ILE A 87 -6.45 -4.94 2.09
CA ILE A 87 -5.82 -6.08 1.40
C ILE A 87 -5.78 -7.33 2.27
N LYS A 88 -5.85 -7.19 3.58
CA LYS A 88 -5.95 -8.30 4.52
C LYS A 88 -7.28 -9.05 4.37
N ASP A 89 -8.36 -8.30 4.22
CA ASP A 89 -9.71 -8.83 4.03
C ASP A 89 -10.60 -7.76 3.36
N PRO A 90 -10.68 -7.77 2.02
CA PRO A 90 -11.44 -6.73 1.31
C PRO A 90 -12.90 -6.63 1.74
N LYS A 91 -13.57 -7.74 1.97
CA LYS A 91 -14.99 -7.75 2.36
C LYS A 91 -15.23 -7.24 3.77
N ALA A 92 -14.27 -7.43 4.67
CA ALA A 92 -14.36 -6.90 6.03
C ALA A 92 -14.19 -5.39 6.06
N LYS A 93 -13.25 -4.85 5.27
CA LYS A 93 -12.98 -3.40 5.22
C LYS A 93 -14.06 -2.63 4.47
N ILE A 94 -14.50 -3.14 3.33
CA ILE A 94 -15.56 -2.54 2.50
C ILE A 94 -16.62 -3.62 2.21
N PRO A 95 -17.58 -3.83 3.12
CA PRO A 95 -18.66 -4.77 2.87
C PRO A 95 -19.42 -4.39 1.61
N GLY A 96 -19.61 -5.34 0.70
CA GLY A 96 -20.23 -5.11 -0.61
C GLY A 96 -19.22 -4.80 -1.73
N THR A 97 -17.94 -4.81 -1.46
CA THR A 97 -16.92 -4.66 -2.52
C THR A 97 -17.09 -5.76 -3.59
N LYS A 98 -16.84 -5.38 -4.84
CA LYS A 98 -16.82 -6.33 -5.97
C LYS A 98 -15.50 -7.08 -6.09
N MET A 99 -14.47 -6.69 -5.35
CA MET A 99 -13.17 -7.32 -5.39
C MET A 99 -13.22 -8.71 -4.76
N ILE A 100 -13.09 -9.74 -5.58
CA ILE A 100 -13.07 -11.14 -5.15
C ILE A 100 -11.61 -11.54 -4.94
N PHE A 101 -11.15 -11.41 -3.70
CA PHE A 101 -9.78 -11.72 -3.32
C PHE A 101 -9.75 -12.14 -1.86
N ALA A 102 -9.08 -13.26 -1.57
CA ALA A 102 -9.04 -13.80 -0.21
C ALA A 102 -8.27 -12.92 0.77
N GLY A 103 -7.29 -12.18 0.26
CA GLY A 103 -6.48 -11.25 1.05
C GLY A 103 -5.03 -11.69 1.21
N VAL A 104 -4.20 -10.71 1.53
CA VAL A 104 -2.80 -10.91 1.94
C VAL A 104 -2.77 -10.89 3.46
N LYS A 105 -2.64 -12.05 4.08
CA LYS A 105 -2.73 -12.21 5.55
C LYS A 105 -1.41 -11.94 6.26
N ASN A 106 -0.30 -12.06 5.55
CA ASN A 106 1.04 -11.82 6.10
C ASN A 106 1.34 -10.32 6.08
N GLU A 107 1.60 -9.74 7.24
CA GLU A 107 1.86 -8.29 7.36
C GLU A 107 3.09 -7.83 6.60
N GLN A 108 4.16 -8.64 6.59
CA GLN A 108 5.38 -8.30 5.85
C GLN A 108 5.10 -8.24 4.35
N GLN A 109 4.36 -9.19 3.81
CA GLN A 109 3.96 -9.20 2.40
C GLN A 109 3.07 -8.00 2.06
N ALA A 110 2.16 -7.63 2.94
CA ALA A 110 1.32 -6.45 2.74
C ALA A 110 2.15 -5.15 2.76
N SER A 111 3.14 -5.05 3.66
CA SER A 111 4.07 -3.93 3.70
C SER A 111 4.93 -3.84 2.44
N ASP A 112 5.44 -4.97 1.97
CA ASP A 112 6.26 -5.02 0.75
C ASP A 112 5.41 -4.66 -0.48
N LEU A 113 4.19 -5.16 -0.56
CA LEU A 113 3.25 -4.83 -1.64
C LEU A 113 2.95 -3.32 -1.65
N TRP A 114 2.68 -2.73 -0.52
CA TRP A 114 2.45 -1.28 -0.42
C TRP A 114 3.67 -0.49 -0.89
N ALA A 115 4.87 -0.88 -0.48
CA ALA A 115 6.12 -0.25 -0.92
C ALA A 115 6.27 -0.27 -2.44
N TYR A 116 5.88 -1.37 -3.07
CA TYR A 116 5.88 -1.51 -4.53
C TYR A 116 4.83 -0.58 -5.17
N LEU A 117 3.59 -0.61 -4.69
CA LEU A 117 2.48 0.15 -5.28
C LEU A 117 2.67 1.66 -5.15
N LYS A 118 3.13 2.13 -4.00
CA LYS A 118 3.25 3.58 -3.73
C LYS A 118 4.29 4.31 -4.55
N GLN A 119 5.22 3.58 -5.18
CA GLN A 119 6.23 4.18 -6.06
C GLN A 119 5.63 4.85 -7.28
N PHE A 120 4.49 4.35 -7.76
CA PHE A 120 3.91 4.79 -9.02
C PHE A 120 3.05 6.02 -8.81
N ASP A 121 3.35 7.08 -9.57
CA ASP A 121 2.50 8.27 -9.61
C ASP A 121 1.25 8.06 -10.47
N ALA A 122 0.42 9.09 -10.61
CA ALA A 122 -0.82 9.00 -11.38
C ALA A 122 -0.59 8.67 -12.87
N SER A 123 0.58 8.99 -13.41
CA SER A 123 0.97 8.66 -14.78
C SER A 123 1.62 7.29 -14.91
N GLY A 124 1.84 6.60 -13.80
CA GLY A 124 2.46 5.28 -13.78
C GLY A 124 3.99 5.31 -13.77
N ASN A 125 4.60 6.46 -13.56
CA ASN A 125 6.05 6.58 -13.44
C ASN A 125 6.48 6.25 -12.03
N ALA A 126 7.52 5.41 -11.90
CA ALA A 126 8.07 5.06 -10.61
C ALA A 126 8.90 6.23 -10.06
N LYS A 127 8.63 6.62 -8.84
CA LYS A 127 9.44 7.59 -8.10
C LYS A 127 10.69 6.90 -7.55
N LYS A 128 11.80 7.52 -7.75
CA LYS A 128 13.07 7.06 -7.14
C LYS A 128 13.22 7.59 -5.71
#